data_319b0d26ea0e23984c075fdf860e041f
#
_entry.id   319b0d26ea0e23984c075fdf860e041f
#
_cell.length_a   1.000
_cell.length_b   1.000
_cell.length_c   1.000
_cell.angle_alpha   90.00
_cell.angle_beta   90.00
_cell.angle_gamma   90.00
#
_symmetry.space_group_name_H-M   'P 1'
#
loop_
_entity.id
_entity.type
_entity.pdbx_description
1 polymer ?
#
loop_
_entity_poly.entity_id
_entity_poly.type
_entity_poly.pdbx_seq_one_letter_code
_entity_poly.pdbx_strand_id
1 'polypeptide(L)'
;MYRLFVIQILLMLTMVLRAQSGADPRCLQFMGIPLEGSIDSLKTRLAEADFEEWGSSEDGEDYYYRGKFYGIRAKLLVSISKETRFVESAFITVGPYSTKEMFEKNFQYFLYKLQQDYGEFTKRDDAWYYMDDFGSVKMSVVANENGSRDIRVFYYPNSAYYKDALTMGFHGPVQEIVTENAVSEDQFQRFLQDGKIENPDLVNREYDRYGYLRRARMTEKQGYSDVEYTYDSHYRLIRRTLVNKTANIRYVNEYTYNDEGEIMSQNQKVYDKTDTCVMTINMHNSYLTRDDYGNWTTNQLTLSYWEEGSQSQQTTVLQKRVIEYWE
;
A
#
# COMPACT_ATOMS: atom_id res chain seq x y z
N MET A 1 1.41 35.86 -32.92
CA MET A 1 0.55 35.44 -31.81
C MET A 1 0.26 33.92 -31.82
N TYR A 2 -0.13 33.31 -32.94
CA TYR A 2 -0.43 31.87 -33.00
C TYR A 2 0.71 30.91 -32.62
N ARG A 3 1.98 31.24 -32.96
CA ARG A 3 3.13 30.38 -32.62
C ARG A 3 3.44 30.31 -31.11
N LEU A 4 3.22 31.38 -30.36
CA LEU A 4 3.41 31.39 -28.90
C LEU A 4 2.32 30.57 -28.19
N PHE A 5 1.09 30.59 -28.70
CA PHE A 5 -0.02 29.84 -28.13
C PHE A 5 0.15 28.33 -28.31
N VAL A 6 0.65 27.89 -29.47
CA VAL A 6 0.93 26.47 -29.76
C VAL A 6 2.09 25.95 -28.87
N ILE A 7 3.12 26.77 -28.64
CA ILE A 7 4.25 26.40 -27.76
C ILE A 7 3.78 26.28 -26.28
N GLN A 8 2.89 27.16 -25.81
CA GLN A 8 2.33 27.06 -24.47
C GLN A 8 1.41 25.83 -24.29
N ILE A 9 0.61 25.49 -25.30
CA ILE A 9 -0.23 24.28 -25.28
C ILE A 9 0.67 23.02 -25.32
N LEU A 10 1.74 23.00 -26.13
CA LEU A 10 2.69 21.89 -26.15
C LEU A 10 3.44 21.75 -24.80
N LEU A 11 3.83 22.84 -24.16
CA LEU A 11 4.44 22.83 -22.83
C LEU A 11 3.47 22.38 -21.76
N MET A 12 2.19 22.78 -21.80
CA MET A 12 1.17 22.27 -20.89
C MET A 12 0.86 20.78 -21.12
N LEU A 13 0.80 20.31 -22.39
CA LEU A 13 0.64 18.89 -22.69
C LEU A 13 1.84 18.06 -22.22
N THR A 14 3.07 18.58 -22.34
CA THR A 14 4.26 17.87 -21.83
C THR A 14 4.34 17.90 -20.29
N MET A 15 3.80 18.93 -19.62
CA MET A 15 3.66 18.93 -18.16
C MET A 15 2.57 17.96 -17.68
N VAL A 16 1.45 17.85 -18.38
CA VAL A 16 0.38 16.88 -18.06
C VAL A 16 0.84 15.44 -18.35
N LEU A 17 1.62 15.21 -19.40
CA LEU A 17 2.20 13.89 -19.67
C LEU A 17 3.35 13.51 -18.71
N ARG A 18 4.07 14.48 -18.14
CA ARG A 18 5.05 14.23 -17.06
C ARG A 18 4.40 14.04 -15.68
N ALA A 19 3.22 14.62 -15.44
CA ALA A 19 2.46 14.39 -14.22
C ALA A 19 1.81 12.98 -14.16
N GLN A 20 1.78 12.23 -15.28
CA GLN A 20 1.29 10.85 -15.31
C GLN A 20 2.40 9.79 -15.14
N SER A 21 3.67 10.19 -15.04
CA SER A 21 4.76 9.30 -14.63
C SER A 21 5.07 9.40 -13.12
N GLY A 22 4.15 9.91 -12.34
CA GLY A 22 4.21 9.84 -10.88
C GLY A 22 4.27 8.39 -10.46
N ALA A 23 5.13 8.09 -9.49
CA ALA A 23 5.21 6.82 -8.81
C ALA A 23 3.80 6.30 -8.54
N ASP A 24 3.57 5.01 -8.76
CA ASP A 24 2.31 4.38 -8.38
C ASP A 24 2.17 4.52 -6.85
N PRO A 25 1.25 5.34 -6.33
CA PRO A 25 1.21 5.67 -4.90
C PRO A 25 0.83 4.47 -4.01
N ARG A 26 0.72 3.28 -4.57
CA ARG A 26 0.23 2.06 -3.93
C ARG A 26 1.32 1.12 -3.45
N CYS A 27 2.58 1.39 -3.78
CA CYS A 27 3.71 0.56 -3.37
C CYS A 27 5.02 1.34 -3.44
N LEU A 28 6.03 0.90 -2.66
CA LEU A 28 7.38 1.42 -2.81
C LEU A 28 7.93 1.03 -4.19
N GLN A 29 8.50 2.00 -4.89
CA GLN A 29 9.02 1.81 -6.24
C GLN A 29 10.51 2.07 -6.29
N PHE A 30 11.20 1.36 -7.14
CA PHE A 30 12.58 1.59 -7.51
C PHE A 30 12.61 2.15 -8.94
N MET A 31 12.88 3.43 -9.12
CA MET A 31 12.85 4.09 -10.44
C MET A 31 11.54 3.86 -11.22
N GLY A 32 10.40 3.90 -10.54
CA GLY A 32 9.11 3.59 -11.13
C GLY A 32 8.80 2.10 -11.27
N ILE A 33 9.71 1.21 -10.86
CA ILE A 33 9.50 -0.24 -10.83
C ILE A 33 8.94 -0.62 -9.47
N PRO A 34 7.72 -1.17 -9.36
CA PRO A 34 7.19 -1.69 -8.11
C PRO A 34 8.10 -2.77 -7.50
N LEU A 35 8.49 -2.59 -6.24
CA LEU A 35 9.32 -3.55 -5.50
C LEU A 35 8.52 -4.64 -4.80
N GLU A 36 7.20 -4.60 -4.91
CA GLU A 36 6.31 -5.56 -4.30
C GLU A 36 6.03 -6.77 -5.19
N GLY A 37 5.61 -7.86 -4.55
CA GLY A 37 5.22 -9.10 -5.20
C GLY A 37 6.35 -10.10 -5.35
N SER A 38 6.11 -11.13 -6.15
CA SER A 38 7.07 -12.21 -6.34
C SER A 38 8.31 -11.76 -7.10
N ILE A 39 9.44 -12.43 -6.81
CA ILE A 39 10.69 -12.21 -7.53
C ILE A 39 10.54 -12.41 -9.04
N ASP A 40 9.70 -13.35 -9.49
CA ASP A 40 9.51 -13.61 -10.91
C ASP A 40 8.82 -12.44 -11.63
N SER A 41 7.86 -11.78 -10.98
CA SER A 41 7.28 -10.53 -11.47
C SER A 41 8.29 -9.38 -11.50
N LEU A 42 9.16 -9.29 -10.49
CA LEU A 42 10.18 -8.24 -10.44
C LEU A 42 11.26 -8.47 -11.50
N LYS A 43 11.70 -9.71 -11.74
CA LYS A 43 12.65 -10.07 -12.81
C LYS A 43 12.20 -9.54 -14.17
N THR A 44 10.94 -9.75 -14.54
CA THR A 44 10.38 -9.26 -15.80
C THR A 44 10.47 -7.73 -15.89
N ARG A 45 10.07 -7.01 -14.83
CA ARG A 45 10.10 -5.54 -14.80
C ARG A 45 11.53 -4.97 -14.80
N LEU A 46 12.46 -5.64 -14.12
CA LEU A 46 13.88 -5.25 -14.13
C LEU A 46 14.51 -5.44 -15.52
N ALA A 47 14.18 -6.53 -16.22
CA ALA A 47 14.65 -6.77 -17.59
C ALA A 47 14.11 -5.70 -18.57
N GLU A 48 12.84 -5.29 -18.44
CA GLU A 48 12.25 -4.19 -19.22
C GLU A 48 12.94 -2.84 -18.95
N ALA A 49 13.56 -2.67 -17.78
CA ALA A 49 14.30 -1.48 -17.38
C ALA A 49 15.83 -1.59 -17.59
N ASP A 50 16.28 -2.50 -18.47
CA ASP A 50 17.68 -2.74 -18.81
C ASP A 50 18.57 -3.19 -17.63
N PHE A 51 17.97 -3.88 -16.63
CA PHE A 51 18.73 -4.58 -15.60
C PHE A 51 18.93 -6.04 -16.01
N GLU A 52 20.20 -6.47 -16.06
CA GLU A 52 20.61 -7.82 -16.42
C GLU A 52 20.92 -8.62 -15.14
N GLU A 53 20.25 -9.76 -14.95
CA GLU A 53 20.56 -10.71 -13.87
C GLU A 53 21.92 -11.37 -14.15
N TRP A 54 22.83 -11.36 -13.19
CA TRP A 54 24.16 -11.96 -13.33
C TRP A 54 24.47 -13.07 -12.31
N GLY A 55 23.52 -13.35 -11.41
CA GLY A 55 23.61 -14.44 -10.45
C GLY A 55 22.58 -14.39 -9.35
N SER A 56 22.58 -15.43 -8.52
CA SER A 56 21.83 -15.52 -7.27
C SER A 56 22.69 -16.19 -6.20
N SER A 57 22.29 -16.03 -4.92
CA SER A 57 22.89 -16.78 -3.81
C SER A 57 22.56 -18.28 -3.91
N GLU A 58 23.35 -19.13 -3.23
CA GLU A 58 23.15 -20.60 -3.24
C GLU A 58 21.81 -21.02 -2.60
N ASP A 59 21.33 -20.25 -1.61
CA ASP A 59 20.04 -20.46 -0.95
C ASP A 59 18.86 -19.91 -1.77
N GLY A 60 19.13 -19.14 -2.83
CA GLY A 60 18.12 -18.55 -3.70
C GLY A 60 17.33 -17.40 -3.05
N GLU A 61 17.84 -16.80 -1.99
CA GLU A 61 17.21 -15.67 -1.30
C GLU A 61 17.68 -14.33 -1.85
N ASP A 62 18.88 -14.25 -2.47
CA ASP A 62 19.45 -13.04 -3.04
C ASP A 62 19.62 -13.17 -4.56
N TYR A 63 19.25 -12.11 -5.27
CA TYR A 63 19.39 -11.99 -6.74
C TYR A 63 20.22 -10.76 -7.10
N TYR A 64 21.21 -10.95 -7.95
CA TYR A 64 22.18 -9.92 -8.33
C TYR A 64 21.92 -9.43 -9.75
N TYR A 65 21.83 -8.10 -9.91
CA TYR A 65 21.63 -7.47 -11.21
C TYR A 65 22.69 -6.40 -11.48
N ARG A 66 22.89 -6.12 -12.77
CA ARG A 66 23.67 -4.99 -13.27
C ARG A 66 22.78 -4.16 -14.17
N GLY A 67 22.86 -2.83 -14.04
CA GLY A 67 22.06 -1.92 -14.85
C GLY A 67 22.50 -0.48 -14.65
N LYS A 68 21.55 0.44 -14.88
CA LYS A 68 21.78 1.87 -14.69
C LYS A 68 20.81 2.42 -13.66
N PHE A 69 21.34 3.04 -12.62
CA PHE A 69 20.58 3.79 -11.63
C PHE A 69 20.65 5.27 -11.98
N TYR A 70 19.53 5.85 -12.40
CA TYR A 70 19.44 7.21 -12.97
C TYR A 70 20.53 7.50 -14.03
N GLY A 71 20.73 6.54 -14.93
CA GLY A 71 21.70 6.67 -16.02
C GLY A 71 23.15 6.31 -15.69
N ILE A 72 23.49 6.02 -14.43
CA ILE A 72 24.83 5.67 -13.97
C ILE A 72 24.90 4.16 -13.70
N ARG A 73 25.97 3.49 -14.16
CA ARG A 73 26.17 2.06 -13.92
C ARG A 73 26.12 1.71 -12.44
N ALA A 74 25.32 0.70 -12.11
CA ALA A 74 25.05 0.28 -10.75
C ALA A 74 24.96 -1.24 -10.64
N LYS A 75 25.13 -1.74 -9.42
CA LYS A 75 24.80 -3.10 -9.03
C LYS A 75 23.55 -3.05 -8.15
N LEU A 76 22.60 -3.94 -8.43
CA LEU A 76 21.40 -4.11 -7.63
C LEU A 76 21.41 -5.50 -7.01
N LEU A 77 21.17 -5.59 -5.73
CA LEU A 77 20.85 -6.79 -4.99
C LEU A 77 19.38 -6.73 -4.60
N VAL A 78 18.65 -7.81 -4.84
CA VAL A 78 17.27 -7.97 -4.39
C VAL A 78 17.22 -9.17 -3.45
N SER A 79 16.77 -8.97 -2.22
CA SER A 79 16.55 -10.03 -1.25
C SER A 79 15.07 -10.37 -1.17
N ILE A 80 14.77 -11.65 -1.00
CA ILE A 80 13.41 -12.18 -0.94
C ILE A 80 13.20 -13.04 0.30
N SER A 81 11.96 -13.12 0.74
CA SER A 81 11.54 -14.11 1.72
C SER A 81 11.65 -15.52 1.14
N LYS A 82 12.27 -16.40 1.88
CA LYS A 82 12.39 -17.82 1.53
C LYS A 82 11.04 -18.51 1.44
N GLU A 83 10.12 -18.16 2.32
CA GLU A 83 8.82 -18.80 2.45
C GLU A 83 7.85 -18.36 1.37
N THR A 84 7.77 -17.05 1.14
CA THR A 84 6.78 -16.47 0.22
C THR A 84 7.33 -16.17 -1.17
N ARG A 85 8.67 -16.11 -1.31
CA ARG A 85 9.39 -15.63 -2.49
C ARG A 85 9.04 -14.19 -2.88
N PHE A 86 8.54 -13.41 -1.93
CA PHE A 86 8.27 -11.98 -2.12
C PHE A 86 9.50 -11.13 -1.83
N VAL A 87 9.56 -9.97 -2.49
CA VAL A 87 10.65 -9.02 -2.31
C VAL A 87 10.58 -8.40 -0.92
N GLU A 88 11.65 -8.53 -0.15
CA GLU A 88 11.82 -7.93 1.18
C GLU A 88 12.66 -6.67 1.14
N SER A 89 13.67 -6.64 0.26
CA SER A 89 14.51 -5.46 0.13
C SER A 89 15.15 -5.38 -1.26
N ALA A 90 15.54 -4.16 -1.63
CA ALA A 90 16.40 -3.93 -2.77
C ALA A 90 17.55 -3.00 -2.36
N PHE A 91 18.73 -3.27 -2.85
CA PHE A 91 19.92 -2.58 -2.48
C PHE A 91 20.77 -2.21 -3.69
N ILE A 92 20.95 -0.90 -3.92
CA ILE A 92 21.76 -0.38 -5.01
C ILE A 92 23.12 0.07 -4.50
N THR A 93 24.17 -0.29 -5.26
CA THR A 93 25.53 0.22 -5.08
C THR A 93 25.98 0.93 -6.35
N VAL A 94 26.41 2.16 -6.21
CA VAL A 94 27.00 2.98 -7.28
C VAL A 94 28.39 3.44 -6.84
N GLY A 95 29.35 3.28 -7.71
CA GLY A 95 30.76 3.54 -7.45
C GLY A 95 31.61 2.34 -7.89
N PRO A 96 32.88 2.24 -7.41
CA PRO A 96 33.54 3.14 -6.46
C PRO A 96 33.98 4.46 -7.09
N TYR A 97 33.94 5.54 -6.30
CA TYR A 97 34.45 6.85 -6.67
C TYR A 97 35.81 7.09 -6.02
N SER A 98 36.82 7.31 -6.84
CA SER A 98 38.22 7.49 -6.39
C SER A 98 38.54 8.92 -5.94
N THR A 99 37.75 9.92 -6.38
CA THR A 99 37.98 11.32 -6.01
C THR A 99 36.79 11.86 -5.20
N LYS A 100 37.12 12.79 -4.27
CA LYS A 100 36.09 13.45 -3.45
C LYS A 100 35.10 14.25 -4.31
N GLU A 101 35.59 14.94 -5.33
CA GLU A 101 34.78 15.78 -6.22
C GLU A 101 33.76 14.95 -7.01
N MET A 102 34.20 13.83 -7.64
CA MET A 102 33.28 12.92 -8.34
C MET A 102 32.24 12.33 -7.42
N PHE A 103 32.66 11.95 -6.22
CA PHE A 103 31.77 11.43 -5.21
C PHE A 103 30.71 12.47 -4.82
N GLU A 104 31.09 13.67 -4.42
CA GLU A 104 30.16 14.73 -3.97
C GLU A 104 29.17 15.11 -5.08
N LYS A 105 29.64 15.25 -6.33
CA LYS A 105 28.77 15.53 -7.48
C LYS A 105 27.71 14.44 -7.67
N ASN A 106 28.10 13.18 -7.66
CA ASN A 106 27.17 12.08 -7.87
C ASN A 106 26.25 11.88 -6.65
N PHE A 107 26.76 12.11 -5.44
CA PHE A 107 25.96 12.06 -4.22
C PHE A 107 24.80 13.07 -4.27
N GLN A 108 25.10 14.35 -4.58
CA GLN A 108 24.08 15.38 -4.71
C GLN A 108 23.10 15.08 -5.85
N TYR A 109 23.60 14.53 -6.96
CA TYR A 109 22.75 14.12 -8.08
C TYR A 109 21.75 13.03 -7.68
N PHE A 110 22.19 11.98 -6.99
CA PHE A 110 21.28 10.90 -6.55
C PHE A 110 20.32 11.38 -5.48
N LEU A 111 20.77 12.16 -4.51
CA LEU A 111 19.87 12.73 -3.50
C LEU A 111 18.77 13.57 -4.15
N TYR A 112 19.14 14.43 -5.10
CA TYR A 112 18.18 15.22 -5.87
C TYR A 112 17.17 14.33 -6.64
N LYS A 113 17.66 13.27 -7.30
CA LYS A 113 16.78 12.32 -8.04
C LYS A 113 15.82 11.58 -7.12
N LEU A 114 16.32 11.10 -5.99
CA LEU A 114 15.49 10.45 -4.98
C LEU A 114 14.45 11.40 -4.39
N GLN A 115 14.81 12.66 -4.15
CA GLN A 115 13.85 13.67 -3.70
C GLN A 115 12.78 14.00 -4.75
N GLN A 116 13.09 13.90 -6.04
CA GLN A 116 12.09 14.05 -7.11
C GLN A 116 11.09 12.88 -7.14
N ASP A 117 11.55 11.66 -6.84
CA ASP A 117 10.71 10.46 -6.90
C ASP A 117 9.88 10.26 -5.62
N TYR A 118 10.42 10.61 -4.44
CA TYR A 118 9.81 10.28 -3.15
C TYR A 118 9.40 11.51 -2.32
N GLY A 119 10.04 12.65 -2.50
CA GLY A 119 9.86 13.82 -1.66
C GLY A 119 11.05 14.09 -0.74
N GLU A 120 10.83 14.75 0.39
CA GLU A 120 11.89 15.24 1.25
C GLU A 120 12.57 14.10 2.03
N PHE A 121 13.91 14.09 2.03
CA PHE A 121 14.73 13.17 2.81
C PHE A 121 15.22 13.83 4.10
N THR A 122 15.03 13.19 5.23
CA THR A 122 15.56 13.63 6.53
C THR A 122 16.95 13.06 6.75
N LYS A 123 17.92 13.92 7.07
CA LYS A 123 19.26 13.49 7.47
C LYS A 123 19.27 13.06 8.93
N ARG A 124 19.72 11.82 9.19
CA ARG A 124 19.97 11.27 10.53
C ARG A 124 21.35 10.60 10.50
N ASP A 125 22.22 10.98 11.41
CA ASP A 125 23.63 10.53 11.44
C ASP A 125 24.30 10.71 10.08
N ASP A 126 24.86 9.65 9.51
CA ASP A 126 25.59 9.64 8.23
C ASP A 126 24.72 9.18 7.04
N ALA A 127 23.39 9.18 7.17
CA ALA A 127 22.48 8.73 6.14
C ALA A 127 21.28 9.67 5.95
N TRP A 128 20.63 9.57 4.79
CA TRP A 128 19.39 10.24 4.43
C TRP A 128 18.27 9.23 4.36
N TYR A 129 17.10 9.54 4.93
CA TYR A 129 15.96 8.66 5.07
C TYR A 129 14.72 9.31 4.50
N TYR A 130 13.97 8.54 3.74
CA TYR A 130 12.57 8.76 3.40
C TYR A 130 11.75 7.60 3.96
N MET A 131 10.52 7.86 4.41
CA MET A 131 9.60 6.83 4.88
C MET A 131 8.17 7.28 4.64
N ASP A 132 7.33 6.36 4.16
CA ASP A 132 5.88 6.49 4.01
C ASP A 132 5.19 5.15 4.37
N ASP A 133 3.88 5.06 4.10
CA ASP A 133 3.08 3.86 4.36
C ASP A 133 3.51 2.64 3.52
N PHE A 134 4.25 2.86 2.43
CA PHE A 134 4.66 1.81 1.49
C PHE A 134 6.07 1.30 1.72
N GLY A 135 6.82 1.96 2.59
CA GLY A 135 8.16 1.53 2.94
C GLY A 135 9.13 2.67 3.22
N SER A 136 10.42 2.34 3.21
CA SER A 136 11.47 3.31 3.45
C SER A 136 12.59 3.23 2.43
N VAL A 137 13.23 4.39 2.18
CA VAL A 137 14.42 4.52 1.35
C VAL A 137 15.52 5.15 2.18
N LYS A 138 16.67 4.48 2.24
CA LYS A 138 17.86 4.96 2.96
C LYS A 138 19.00 5.16 1.97
N MET A 139 19.58 6.34 1.91
CA MET A 139 20.81 6.61 1.16
C MET A 139 21.97 6.85 2.11
N SER A 140 23.08 6.14 1.92
CA SER A 140 24.27 6.21 2.76
C SER A 140 25.55 6.13 1.93
N VAL A 141 26.67 6.37 2.59
CA VAL A 141 28.02 6.34 2.01
C VAL A 141 28.83 5.27 2.71
N VAL A 142 29.58 4.49 1.93
CA VAL A 142 30.54 3.53 2.47
C VAL A 142 31.93 3.87 1.96
N ALA A 143 32.86 4.03 2.89
CA ALA A 143 34.28 4.16 2.57
C ALA A 143 34.89 2.75 2.42
N ASN A 144 35.60 2.53 1.32
CA ASN A 144 36.32 1.29 1.06
C ASN A 144 37.75 1.36 1.61
N GLU A 145 38.38 0.23 1.87
CA GLU A 145 39.74 0.13 2.38
C GLU A 145 40.79 0.85 1.53
N ASN A 146 40.55 0.94 0.22
CA ASN A 146 41.41 1.64 -0.74
C ASN A 146 41.18 3.17 -0.80
N GLY A 147 40.35 3.73 0.11
CA GLY A 147 40.01 5.15 0.17
C GLY A 147 38.95 5.60 -0.82
N SER A 148 38.48 4.75 -1.73
CA SER A 148 37.32 5.04 -2.58
C SER A 148 36.02 5.02 -1.78
N ARG A 149 34.93 5.57 -2.35
CA ARG A 149 33.62 5.63 -1.70
C ARG A 149 32.55 5.09 -2.63
N ASP A 150 31.61 4.35 -2.05
CA ASP A 150 30.39 3.90 -2.70
C ASP A 150 29.19 4.69 -2.16
N ILE A 151 28.24 4.97 -3.04
CA ILE A 151 26.91 5.44 -2.65
C ILE A 151 26.02 4.21 -2.62
N ARG A 152 25.30 4.04 -1.53
CA ARG A 152 24.39 2.91 -1.31
C ARG A 152 22.98 3.42 -1.06
N VAL A 153 22.01 2.84 -1.77
CA VAL A 153 20.59 3.14 -1.58
C VAL A 153 19.87 1.84 -1.25
N PHE A 154 19.20 1.83 -0.13
CA PHE A 154 18.43 0.69 0.37
C PHE A 154 16.95 1.02 0.23
N TYR A 155 16.18 0.06 -0.22
CA TYR A 155 14.73 0.10 -0.32
C TYR A 155 14.18 -1.03 0.54
N TYR A 156 13.33 -0.67 1.48
CA TYR A 156 12.62 -1.61 2.34
C TYR A 156 11.12 -1.41 2.10
N PRO A 157 10.51 -2.15 1.16
CA PRO A 157 9.06 -2.12 1.02
C PRO A 157 8.43 -2.60 2.33
N ASN A 158 7.33 -1.98 2.74
CA ASN A 158 6.50 -2.55 3.77
C ASN A 158 6.05 -3.92 3.27
N SER A 159 6.46 -4.96 3.99
CA SER A 159 6.42 -6.36 3.54
C SER A 159 5.02 -6.91 3.26
N ALA A 160 3.97 -6.20 3.62
CA ALA A 160 2.60 -6.58 3.34
C ALA A 160 2.30 -6.46 1.84
N TYR A 161 2.59 -7.52 1.08
CA TYR A 161 2.17 -7.60 -0.32
C TYR A 161 0.65 -7.51 -0.47
N TYR A 162 -0.10 -8.21 0.39
CA TYR A 162 -1.55 -8.11 0.41
C TYR A 162 -2.00 -6.90 1.23
N LYS A 163 -2.96 -6.15 0.68
CA LYS A 163 -3.38 -4.86 1.22
C LYS A 163 -4.67 -4.97 2.05
N ASP A 164 -4.93 -6.13 2.68
CA ASP A 164 -6.16 -6.33 3.44
C ASP A 164 -6.27 -5.36 4.63
N ALA A 165 -5.17 -5.15 5.39
CA ALA A 165 -5.13 -4.18 6.48
C ALA A 165 -5.37 -2.75 5.97
N LEU A 166 -4.66 -2.33 4.92
CA LEU A 166 -4.81 -1.01 4.31
C LEU A 166 -6.23 -0.79 3.74
N THR A 167 -6.81 -1.83 3.11
CA THR A 167 -8.20 -1.82 2.62
C THR A 167 -9.20 -1.57 3.75
N MET A 168 -8.89 -2.00 4.96
CA MET A 168 -9.69 -1.79 6.17
C MET A 168 -9.37 -0.46 6.89
N GLY A 169 -8.46 0.35 6.34
CA GLY A 169 -8.06 1.66 6.86
C GLY A 169 -7.01 1.58 7.97
N PHE A 170 -6.15 0.55 7.97
CA PHE A 170 -5.05 0.41 8.91
C PHE A 170 -3.70 0.64 8.22
N HIS A 171 -2.83 1.38 8.88
CA HIS A 171 -1.50 1.75 8.42
C HIS A 171 -0.42 1.01 9.21
N GLY A 172 0.74 0.81 8.59
CA GLY A 172 1.87 0.12 9.19
C GLY A 172 1.76 -1.42 9.13
N PRO A 173 2.72 -2.13 9.71
CA PRO A 173 2.79 -3.60 9.70
C PRO A 173 1.88 -4.20 10.78
N VAL A 174 0.58 -4.07 10.62
CA VAL A 174 -0.42 -4.50 11.61
C VAL A 174 -0.43 -6.02 11.75
N GLN A 175 -0.36 -6.51 12.98
CA GLN A 175 -0.48 -7.92 13.32
C GLN A 175 -1.87 -8.25 13.87
N GLU A 176 -2.34 -7.50 14.86
CA GLU A 176 -3.59 -7.79 15.56
C GLU A 176 -4.31 -6.50 15.95
N ILE A 177 -5.63 -6.54 15.92
CA ILE A 177 -6.51 -5.44 16.31
C ILE A 177 -7.60 -5.97 17.21
N VAL A 178 -7.76 -5.35 18.37
CA VAL A 178 -8.89 -5.57 19.26
C VAL A 178 -9.68 -4.28 19.38
N THR A 179 -10.98 -4.32 19.04
CA THR A 179 -11.88 -3.17 19.13
C THR A 179 -12.91 -3.41 20.23
N GLU A 180 -12.85 -2.61 21.31
CA GLU A 180 -13.89 -2.59 22.34
C GLU A 180 -15.14 -1.86 21.83
N ASN A 181 -16.31 -2.35 22.21
CA ASN A 181 -17.61 -1.83 21.77
C ASN A 181 -17.77 -1.83 20.25
N ALA A 182 -17.19 -2.82 19.57
CA ALA A 182 -17.44 -3.03 18.14
C ALA A 182 -18.93 -3.29 17.91
N VAL A 183 -19.47 -2.71 16.86
CA VAL A 183 -20.89 -2.86 16.50
C VAL A 183 -21.08 -4.04 15.56
N SER A 184 -19.99 -4.62 15.07
CA SER A 184 -19.92 -5.77 14.17
C SER A 184 -19.10 -6.90 14.77
N GLU A 185 -19.09 -8.05 14.08
CA GLU A 185 -18.24 -9.20 14.43
C GLU A 185 -16.73 -8.91 14.32
N ASP A 186 -16.34 -7.72 13.84
CA ASP A 186 -14.94 -7.29 13.65
C ASP A 186 -14.28 -6.83 14.97
N GLN A 187 -14.69 -7.40 16.11
CA GLN A 187 -14.10 -7.09 17.41
C GLN A 187 -12.63 -7.51 17.50
N PHE A 188 -12.27 -8.57 16.78
CA PHE A 188 -10.92 -9.11 16.75
C PHE A 188 -10.53 -9.37 15.29
N GLN A 189 -9.38 -8.84 14.88
CA GLN A 189 -8.83 -9.02 13.55
C GLN A 189 -7.34 -9.32 13.67
N ARG A 190 -6.89 -10.29 12.90
CA ARG A 190 -5.46 -10.64 12.81
C ARG A 190 -5.04 -10.64 11.35
N PHE A 191 -3.81 -10.19 11.12
CA PHE A 191 -3.20 -10.17 9.80
C PHE A 191 -1.93 -11.02 9.81
N LEU A 192 -1.71 -11.76 8.75
CA LEU A 192 -0.48 -12.51 8.54
C LEU A 192 0.63 -11.52 8.13
N GLN A 193 1.88 -11.94 8.24
CA GLN A 193 3.04 -11.13 7.90
C GLN A 193 3.04 -10.69 6.42
N ASP A 194 2.41 -11.48 5.52
CA ASP A 194 2.21 -11.12 4.12
C ASP A 194 1.05 -10.12 3.90
N GLY A 195 0.39 -9.64 4.96
CA GLY A 195 -0.68 -8.65 4.96
C GLY A 195 -2.09 -9.19 4.77
N LYS A 196 -2.28 -10.49 4.55
CA LYS A 196 -3.62 -11.09 4.47
C LYS A 196 -4.31 -11.09 5.82
N ILE A 197 -5.60 -10.79 5.82
CA ILE A 197 -6.42 -11.02 7.00
C ILE A 197 -6.54 -12.53 7.28
N GLU A 198 -6.28 -12.93 8.53
CA GLU A 198 -6.49 -14.28 9.01
C GLU A 198 -7.98 -14.52 9.29
N ASN A 199 -8.73 -14.86 8.24
CA ASN A 199 -10.13 -15.17 8.32
C ASN A 199 -10.39 -16.50 7.61
N PRO A 200 -10.67 -17.61 8.35
CA PRO A 200 -10.90 -18.93 7.78
C PRO A 200 -12.17 -19.00 6.94
N ASP A 201 -13.16 -18.15 7.21
CA ASP A 201 -14.40 -18.10 6.48
C ASP A 201 -14.29 -17.35 5.14
N LEU A 202 -13.22 -16.60 4.93
CA LEU A 202 -12.94 -15.87 3.69
C LEU A 202 -12.06 -16.73 2.76
N VAL A 203 -12.68 -17.46 1.85
CA VAL A 203 -12.01 -18.41 0.93
C VAL A 203 -12.05 -17.91 -0.53
N ASN A 204 -11.35 -18.59 -1.43
CA ASN A 204 -11.32 -18.28 -2.87
C ASN A 204 -11.01 -16.81 -3.15
N ARG A 205 -9.99 -16.28 -2.47
CA ARG A 205 -9.58 -14.88 -2.56
C ARG A 205 -8.87 -14.61 -3.90
N GLU A 206 -9.35 -13.61 -4.63
CA GLU A 206 -8.78 -13.13 -5.87
C GLU A 206 -8.22 -11.71 -5.63
N TYR A 207 -6.89 -11.56 -5.71
CA TYR A 207 -6.22 -10.29 -5.56
C TYR A 207 -5.80 -9.75 -6.93
N ASP A 208 -5.77 -8.43 -7.07
CA ASP A 208 -5.15 -7.83 -8.24
C ASP A 208 -3.61 -7.85 -8.14
N ARG A 209 -2.95 -7.38 -9.20
CA ARG A 209 -1.48 -7.34 -9.27
C ARG A 209 -0.80 -6.46 -8.21
N TYR A 210 -1.56 -5.67 -7.46
CA TYR A 210 -1.08 -4.78 -6.40
C TYR A 210 -1.44 -5.29 -5.00
N GLY A 211 -2.00 -6.49 -4.89
CA GLY A 211 -2.35 -7.11 -3.61
C GLY A 211 -3.67 -6.65 -3.01
N TYR A 212 -4.52 -5.94 -3.76
CA TYR A 212 -5.86 -5.56 -3.31
C TYR A 212 -6.87 -6.67 -3.61
N LEU A 213 -7.63 -7.06 -2.60
CA LEU A 213 -8.66 -8.10 -2.71
C LEU A 213 -9.81 -7.59 -3.61
N ARG A 214 -10.08 -8.32 -4.70
CA ARG A 214 -11.15 -7.99 -5.66
C ARG A 214 -12.38 -8.83 -5.47
N ARG A 215 -12.18 -10.11 -5.18
CA ARG A 215 -13.26 -11.06 -4.94
C ARG A 215 -12.87 -12.06 -3.87
N ALA A 216 -13.88 -12.57 -3.19
CA ALA A 216 -13.72 -13.67 -2.27
C ALA A 216 -15.08 -14.40 -2.12
N ARG A 217 -15.06 -15.51 -1.41
CA ARG A 217 -16.25 -16.18 -0.93
C ARG A 217 -16.19 -16.24 0.58
N MET A 218 -17.26 -15.79 1.23
CA MET A 218 -17.44 -15.91 2.67
C MET A 218 -18.32 -17.09 2.97
N THR A 219 -17.82 -18.06 3.77
CA THR A 219 -18.60 -19.18 4.26
C THR A 219 -19.44 -18.74 5.45
N GLU A 220 -20.69 -19.16 5.50
CA GLU A 220 -21.65 -18.85 6.55
C GLU A 220 -22.26 -20.12 7.09
N LYS A 221 -22.93 -20.08 8.27
CA LYS A 221 -23.59 -21.26 8.86
C LYS A 221 -24.58 -21.94 7.91
N GLN A 222 -25.18 -21.19 7.00
CA GLN A 222 -26.16 -21.67 6.03
C GLN A 222 -25.77 -21.23 4.62
N GLY A 223 -24.71 -21.82 4.07
CA GLY A 223 -24.31 -21.56 2.70
C GLY A 223 -23.06 -20.65 2.57
N TYR A 224 -23.08 -19.76 1.60
CA TYR A 224 -21.98 -18.85 1.34
C TYR A 224 -22.46 -17.54 0.70
N SER A 225 -21.65 -16.51 0.85
CA SER A 225 -21.79 -15.23 0.15
C SER A 225 -20.62 -15.01 -0.79
N ASP A 226 -20.89 -14.67 -2.04
CA ASP A 226 -19.87 -14.11 -2.92
C ASP A 226 -19.65 -12.66 -2.55
N VAL A 227 -18.38 -12.24 -2.43
CA VAL A 227 -17.96 -10.89 -2.00
C VAL A 227 -17.18 -10.23 -3.11
N GLU A 228 -17.56 -8.99 -3.47
CA GLU A 228 -16.84 -8.16 -4.43
C GLU A 228 -16.42 -6.84 -3.78
N TYR A 229 -15.21 -6.37 -4.12
CA TYR A 229 -14.61 -5.15 -3.62
C TYR A 229 -14.34 -4.20 -4.79
N THR A 230 -14.78 -2.94 -4.67
CA THR A 230 -14.58 -1.88 -5.67
C THR A 230 -13.80 -0.75 -5.03
N TYR A 231 -12.78 -0.26 -5.73
CA TYR A 231 -11.88 0.81 -5.28
C TYR A 231 -11.96 2.02 -6.19
N ASP A 232 -11.65 3.19 -5.66
CA ASP A 232 -11.48 4.41 -6.44
C ASP A 232 -10.10 4.45 -7.14
N SER A 233 -9.80 5.57 -7.81
CA SER A 233 -8.50 5.77 -8.48
C SER A 233 -7.31 5.87 -7.52
N HIS A 234 -7.54 6.10 -6.22
CA HIS A 234 -6.54 6.11 -5.16
C HIS A 234 -6.47 4.76 -4.41
N TYR A 235 -7.15 3.73 -4.90
CA TYR A 235 -7.25 2.40 -4.28
C TYR A 235 -7.87 2.40 -2.88
N ARG A 236 -8.71 3.39 -2.56
CA ARG A 236 -9.55 3.37 -1.37
C ARG A 236 -10.82 2.57 -1.67
N LEU A 237 -11.22 1.69 -0.75
CA LEU A 237 -12.41 0.86 -0.89
C LEU A 237 -13.68 1.72 -0.89
N ILE A 238 -14.33 1.88 -2.03
CA ILE A 238 -15.57 2.67 -2.12
C ILE A 238 -16.84 1.83 -2.01
N ARG A 239 -16.73 0.52 -2.29
CA ARG A 239 -17.90 -0.37 -2.23
C ARG A 239 -17.49 -1.80 -1.95
N ARG A 240 -18.26 -2.49 -1.07
CA ARG A 240 -18.22 -3.94 -0.84
C ARG A 240 -19.61 -4.50 -1.02
N THR A 241 -19.77 -5.49 -1.89
CA THR A 241 -21.05 -6.16 -2.14
C THR A 241 -20.93 -7.62 -1.73
N LEU A 242 -21.88 -8.10 -0.89
CA LEU A 242 -22.01 -9.50 -0.53
C LEU A 242 -23.35 -10.02 -1.08
N VAL A 243 -23.30 -11.15 -1.74
CA VAL A 243 -24.50 -11.80 -2.27
C VAL A 243 -24.61 -13.20 -1.67
N ASN A 244 -25.52 -13.37 -0.70
CA ASN A 244 -25.84 -14.66 -0.15
C ASN A 244 -26.73 -15.42 -1.15
N LYS A 245 -26.15 -16.44 -1.79
CA LYS A 245 -26.84 -17.21 -2.83
C LYS A 245 -27.97 -18.10 -2.27
N THR A 246 -27.85 -18.52 -1.02
CA THR A 246 -28.82 -19.42 -0.39
C THR A 246 -30.04 -18.65 0.11
N ALA A 247 -29.82 -17.50 0.78
CA ALA A 247 -30.89 -16.66 1.31
C ALA A 247 -31.48 -15.71 0.25
N ASN A 248 -30.79 -15.53 -0.89
CA ASN A 248 -31.11 -14.52 -1.89
C ASN A 248 -31.12 -13.06 -1.29
N ILE A 249 -30.16 -12.79 -0.44
CA ILE A 249 -30.01 -11.47 0.20
C ILE A 249 -28.73 -10.83 -0.34
N ARG A 250 -28.78 -9.52 -0.62
CA ARG A 250 -27.63 -8.73 -1.06
C ARG A 250 -27.36 -7.60 -0.08
N TYR A 251 -26.12 -7.54 0.41
CA TYR A 251 -25.61 -6.46 1.25
C TYR A 251 -24.70 -5.57 0.40
N VAL A 252 -24.90 -4.27 0.47
CA VAL A 252 -24.07 -3.27 -0.21
C VAL A 252 -23.55 -2.29 0.82
N ASN A 253 -22.24 -2.22 0.98
CA ASN A 253 -21.57 -1.23 1.82
C ASN A 253 -20.89 -0.21 0.91
N GLU A 254 -21.16 1.07 1.12
CA GLU A 254 -20.55 2.19 0.41
C GLU A 254 -19.78 3.05 1.43
N TYR A 255 -18.56 3.47 1.08
CA TYR A 255 -17.65 4.17 1.96
C TYR A 255 -17.33 5.56 1.42
N THR A 256 -17.25 6.55 2.31
CA THR A 256 -16.74 7.89 1.99
C THR A 256 -15.55 8.20 2.88
N TYR A 257 -14.67 9.08 2.41
CA TYR A 257 -13.41 9.40 3.05
C TYR A 257 -13.32 10.90 3.33
N ASN A 258 -12.60 11.27 4.40
CA ASN A 258 -12.19 12.65 4.65
C ASN A 258 -10.95 13.01 3.79
N ASP A 259 -10.46 14.25 3.94
CA ASP A 259 -9.30 14.75 3.17
C ASP A 259 -8.00 14.03 3.57
N GLU A 260 -7.92 13.47 4.78
CA GLU A 260 -6.81 12.67 5.28
C GLU A 260 -6.82 11.22 4.76
N GLY A 261 -7.88 10.81 4.03
CA GLY A 261 -8.02 9.46 3.48
C GLY A 261 -8.62 8.43 4.43
N GLU A 262 -9.16 8.85 5.58
CA GLU A 262 -9.81 7.97 6.55
C GLU A 262 -11.30 7.79 6.24
N ILE A 263 -11.87 6.63 6.59
CA ILE A 263 -13.30 6.32 6.38
C ILE A 263 -14.18 7.25 7.26
N MET A 264 -14.73 8.28 6.66
CA MET A 264 -15.64 9.21 7.35
C MET A 264 -17.02 8.58 7.57
N SER A 265 -17.56 7.89 6.56
CA SER A 265 -18.85 7.23 6.70
C SER A 265 -18.91 5.91 5.94
N GLN A 266 -19.80 5.05 6.41
CA GLN A 266 -20.21 3.82 5.75
C GLN A 266 -21.73 3.78 5.68
N ASN A 267 -22.28 3.50 4.48
CA ASN A 267 -23.69 3.25 4.26
C ASN A 267 -23.88 1.78 3.89
N GLN A 268 -24.58 1.01 4.72
CA GLN A 268 -24.93 -0.37 4.45
C GLN A 268 -26.40 -0.47 4.06
N LYS A 269 -26.67 -1.05 2.91
CA LYS A 269 -28.04 -1.37 2.42
C LYS A 269 -28.19 -2.86 2.31
N VAL A 270 -29.34 -3.35 2.75
CA VAL A 270 -29.75 -4.77 2.65
C VAL A 270 -30.93 -4.86 1.70
N TYR A 271 -30.79 -5.73 0.70
CA TYR A 271 -31.81 -6.00 -0.31
C TYR A 271 -32.30 -7.42 -0.17
N ASP A 272 -33.61 -7.60 -0.25
CA ASP A 272 -34.26 -8.91 -0.24
C ASP A 272 -34.19 -9.58 -1.63
N LYS A 273 -34.85 -10.76 -1.75
CA LYS A 273 -34.94 -11.55 -2.98
C LYS A 273 -35.64 -10.83 -4.14
N THR A 274 -36.40 -9.77 -3.88
CA THR A 274 -37.11 -8.96 -4.88
C THR A 274 -36.32 -7.70 -5.28
N ASP A 275 -35.09 -7.59 -4.80
CA ASP A 275 -34.20 -6.41 -4.96
C ASP A 275 -34.76 -5.13 -4.31
N THR A 276 -35.63 -5.31 -3.30
CA THR A 276 -36.17 -4.21 -2.49
C THR A 276 -35.24 -3.94 -1.33
N CYS A 277 -34.89 -2.67 -1.08
CA CYS A 277 -34.09 -2.27 0.07
C CYS A 277 -34.96 -2.34 1.34
N VAL A 278 -34.67 -3.32 2.20
CA VAL A 278 -35.44 -3.58 3.43
C VAL A 278 -34.78 -2.99 4.67
N MET A 279 -33.48 -2.66 4.60
CA MET A 279 -32.74 -2.10 5.72
C MET A 279 -31.65 -1.17 5.23
N THR A 280 -31.43 -0.08 5.95
CA THR A 280 -30.27 0.83 5.74
C THR A 280 -29.64 1.16 7.10
N ILE A 281 -28.31 1.04 7.18
CA ILE A 281 -27.51 1.43 8.33
C ILE A 281 -26.49 2.46 7.87
N ASN A 282 -26.54 3.66 8.45
CA ASN A 282 -25.53 4.68 8.24
C ASN A 282 -24.63 4.74 9.47
N MET A 283 -23.34 4.70 9.24
CA MET A 283 -22.28 4.81 10.24
C MET A 283 -21.46 6.05 9.94
N HIS A 284 -21.22 6.88 10.95
CA HIS A 284 -20.38 8.07 10.83
C HIS A 284 -19.31 8.03 11.91
N ASN A 285 -18.05 8.18 11.51
CA ASN A 285 -16.88 8.13 12.37
C ASN A 285 -16.42 9.53 12.75
N SER A 286 -16.03 9.70 14.02
CA SER A 286 -15.34 10.88 14.55
C SER A 286 -14.12 10.41 15.33
N TYR A 287 -12.96 10.44 14.70
CA TYR A 287 -11.70 9.94 15.27
C TYR A 287 -11.15 10.93 16.31
N LEU A 288 -10.94 10.47 17.54
CA LEU A 288 -10.55 11.29 18.69
C LEU A 288 -9.06 11.20 18.99
N THR A 289 -8.50 9.98 18.93
CA THR A 289 -7.07 9.75 19.18
C THR A 289 -6.48 8.77 18.18
N ARG A 290 -5.16 8.87 17.96
CA ARG A 290 -4.39 8.01 17.04
C ARG A 290 -3.11 7.54 17.70
N ASP A 291 -2.56 6.46 17.17
CA ASP A 291 -1.20 5.99 17.45
C ASP A 291 -0.14 6.65 16.53
N ASP A 292 1.10 6.20 16.68
CA ASP A 292 2.25 6.74 15.91
C ASP A 292 2.20 6.38 14.42
N TYR A 293 1.40 5.38 14.01
CA TYR A 293 1.17 5.01 12.60
C TYR A 293 -0.03 5.77 12.00
N GLY A 294 -0.72 6.61 12.78
CA GLY A 294 -1.89 7.35 12.35
C GLY A 294 -3.20 6.57 12.49
N ASN A 295 -3.18 5.32 12.95
CA ASN A 295 -4.39 4.53 13.18
C ASN A 295 -5.17 5.08 14.37
N TRP A 296 -6.50 5.19 14.23
CA TRP A 296 -7.31 5.66 15.34
C TRP A 296 -7.35 4.62 16.47
N THR A 297 -7.18 5.12 17.69
CA THR A 297 -7.25 4.34 18.93
C THR A 297 -8.52 4.61 19.71
N THR A 298 -9.16 5.77 19.47
CA THR A 298 -10.48 6.11 20.02
C THR A 298 -11.33 6.73 18.94
N ASN A 299 -12.57 6.23 18.76
CA ASN A 299 -13.52 6.70 17.77
C ASN A 299 -14.91 6.85 18.38
N GLN A 300 -15.58 7.96 18.09
CA GLN A 300 -17.00 8.12 18.36
C GLN A 300 -17.78 7.72 17.11
N LEU A 301 -18.43 6.56 17.16
CA LEU A 301 -19.24 6.03 16.07
C LEU A 301 -20.72 6.40 16.29
N THR A 302 -21.31 7.11 15.34
CA THR A 302 -22.75 7.39 15.30
C THR A 302 -23.40 6.47 14.27
N LEU A 303 -24.42 5.74 14.71
CA LEU A 303 -25.20 4.80 13.92
C LEU A 303 -26.61 5.32 13.74
N SER A 304 -27.10 5.34 12.51
CA SER A 304 -28.51 5.56 12.19
C SER A 304 -29.05 4.34 11.47
N TYR A 305 -30.13 3.82 11.96
CA TYR A 305 -30.74 2.56 11.52
C TYR A 305 -32.16 2.81 11.01
N TRP A 306 -32.48 2.26 9.86
CA TRP A 306 -33.80 2.24 9.26
C TRP A 306 -34.14 0.83 8.76
N GLU A 307 -35.34 0.39 9.04
CA GLU A 307 -35.90 -0.87 8.55
C GLU A 307 -37.29 -0.57 7.99
N GLU A 308 -37.72 -1.30 6.96
CA GLU A 308 -39.02 -1.11 6.33
C GLU A 308 -40.15 -1.18 7.35
N GLY A 309 -40.99 -0.13 7.41
CA GLY A 309 -42.13 -0.03 8.34
C GLY A 309 -41.74 0.44 9.75
N SER A 310 -40.48 0.78 10.06
CA SER A 310 -40.02 1.26 11.35
C SER A 310 -39.63 2.75 11.34
N GLN A 311 -39.59 3.37 12.54
CA GLN A 311 -38.98 4.69 12.68
C GLN A 311 -37.45 4.57 12.72
N SER A 312 -36.77 5.55 12.15
CA SER A 312 -35.32 5.67 12.23
C SER A 312 -34.85 5.78 13.69
N GLN A 313 -33.87 4.98 14.05
CA GLN A 313 -33.22 5.01 15.36
C GLN A 313 -31.78 5.52 15.19
N GLN A 314 -31.28 6.23 16.19
CA GLN A 314 -29.90 6.69 16.23
C GLN A 314 -29.26 6.34 17.57
N THR A 315 -28.02 5.87 17.52
CA THR A 315 -27.21 5.63 18.71
C THR A 315 -25.78 6.08 18.48
N THR A 316 -25.08 6.41 19.56
CA THR A 316 -23.67 6.79 19.52
C THR A 316 -22.89 5.90 20.47
N VAL A 317 -21.78 5.37 19.98
CA VAL A 317 -20.92 4.43 20.74
C VAL A 317 -19.49 4.96 20.74
N LEU A 318 -18.84 4.95 21.90
CA LEU A 318 -17.41 5.21 22.01
C LEU A 318 -16.67 3.88 21.83
N GLN A 319 -15.88 3.78 20.78
CA GLN A 319 -15.04 2.64 20.48
C GLN A 319 -13.60 2.90 20.87
N LYS A 320 -12.90 1.87 21.35
CA LYS A 320 -11.46 1.91 21.61
C LYS A 320 -10.78 0.76 20.89
N ARG A 321 -9.55 1.00 20.42
CA ARG A 321 -8.71 -0.01 19.77
C ARG A 321 -7.38 -0.16 20.45
N VAL A 322 -6.93 -1.41 20.51
CA VAL A 322 -5.54 -1.80 20.76
C VAL A 322 -5.03 -2.44 19.47
N ILE A 323 -3.89 -1.99 18.99
CA ILE A 323 -3.28 -2.44 17.75
C ILE A 323 -1.87 -2.95 18.07
N GLU A 324 -1.58 -4.17 17.64
CA GLU A 324 -0.25 -4.77 17.72
C GLU A 324 0.35 -4.81 16.31
N TYR A 325 1.67 -4.64 16.23
CA TYR A 325 2.43 -4.56 15.01
C TYR A 325 3.48 -5.64 14.93
N TRP A 326 3.76 -6.13 13.73
CA TRP A 326 4.93 -6.97 13.48
C TRP A 326 6.22 -6.16 13.72
N GLU A 327 7.21 -6.80 14.38
CA GLU A 327 8.55 -6.22 14.61
C GLU A 327 9.42 -6.22 13.34
#